data_4fe1e0e11b372ec4157fa58fcfeaa8b7
#
_entry.id   4fe1e0e11b372ec4157fa58fcfeaa8b7
#
_cell.length_a   1.000
_cell.length_b   1.000
_cell.length_c   1.000
_cell.angle_alpha   90.00
_cell.angle_beta   90.00
_cell.angle_gamma   90.00
#
_symmetry.space_group_name_H-M   'P 1'
#
loop_
_entity.id
_entity.type
_entity.pdbx_description
1 polymer ?
#
loop_
_entity_poly.entity_id
_entity_poly.type
_entity_poly.pdbx_seq_one_letter_code
_entity_poly.pdbx_strand_id
1 'polypeptide(L)'
;MSRLEELIKELCPDGIEYRSISEVGTIFKGMSGVTNKWADDGNCRFIDYKNAYDHLKIDVHDLPFATIRKPENQFVLQTGDILFTSASETPDECAISSVIEAKIEDGILLDDHLFGIRISKKHGNPTYFNYYFRSEVFRKSVNKTVRGVTRFYISMPSFASLQIPVPPLPVQEEIVRILDSFTELTAELTAEL
;
A
#
# COMPACT_ATOMS: atom_id res chain seq x y z
N MET A 1 26.69 13.37 -12.49
CA MET A 1 25.99 12.11 -12.19
C MET A 1 25.19 12.35 -10.91
N SER A 2 23.91 12.02 -10.87
CA SER A 2 23.12 12.16 -9.65
C SER A 2 23.51 11.09 -8.63
N ARG A 3 23.18 11.34 -7.34
CA ARG A 3 23.44 10.34 -6.28
C ARG A 3 22.75 9.00 -6.58
N LEU A 4 21.54 9.03 -7.12
CA LEU A 4 20.82 7.83 -7.53
C LEU A 4 21.54 7.05 -8.64
N GLU A 5 22.07 7.74 -9.67
CA GLU A 5 22.83 7.09 -10.75
C GLU A 5 24.11 6.43 -10.23
N GLU A 6 24.80 7.06 -9.28
CA GLU A 6 25.98 6.50 -8.64
C GLU A 6 25.65 5.22 -7.87
N LEU A 7 24.60 5.25 -7.05
CA LEU A 7 24.14 4.10 -6.28
C LEU A 7 23.71 2.92 -7.19
N ILE A 8 22.96 3.21 -8.25
CA ILE A 8 22.55 2.16 -9.21
C ILE A 8 23.77 1.54 -9.89
N LYS A 9 24.73 2.35 -10.32
CA LYS A 9 25.95 1.86 -10.98
C LYS A 9 26.81 1.00 -10.05
N GLU A 10 26.88 1.37 -8.77
CA GLU A 10 27.69 0.66 -7.77
C GLU A 10 27.02 -0.61 -7.28
N LEU A 11 25.73 -0.55 -6.95
CA LEU A 11 25.01 -1.61 -6.23
C LEU A 11 24.18 -2.53 -7.15
N CYS A 12 23.95 -2.12 -8.40
CA CYS A 12 23.18 -2.89 -9.38
C CYS A 12 23.94 -3.07 -10.70
N PRO A 13 25.21 -3.54 -10.69
CA PRO A 13 26.01 -3.66 -11.91
C PRO A 13 25.40 -4.59 -12.95
N ASP A 14 24.67 -5.62 -12.49
CA ASP A 14 23.97 -6.61 -13.33
C ASP A 14 22.49 -6.28 -13.56
N GLY A 15 22.05 -5.08 -13.16
CA GLY A 15 20.66 -4.63 -13.22
C GLY A 15 19.91 -4.82 -11.90
N ILE A 16 18.64 -4.42 -11.89
CA ILE A 16 17.78 -4.49 -10.70
C ILE A 16 17.08 -5.86 -10.68
N GLU A 17 17.12 -6.53 -9.53
CA GLU A 17 16.41 -7.78 -9.30
C GLU A 17 14.89 -7.56 -9.29
N TYR A 18 14.15 -8.48 -9.93
CA TYR A 18 12.69 -8.53 -9.87
C TYR A 18 12.25 -9.76 -9.09
N ARG A 19 11.23 -9.58 -8.26
CA ARG A 19 10.62 -10.66 -7.46
C ARG A 19 9.10 -10.56 -7.53
N SER A 20 8.43 -11.68 -7.36
CA SER A 20 6.98 -11.67 -7.19
C SER A 20 6.60 -11.00 -5.86
N ILE A 21 5.42 -10.38 -5.82
CA ILE A 21 4.91 -9.74 -4.60
C ILE A 21 4.88 -10.74 -3.43
N SER A 22 4.50 -11.99 -3.70
CA SER A 22 4.48 -13.07 -2.68
C SER A 22 5.86 -13.42 -2.09
N GLU A 23 6.94 -13.17 -2.82
CA GLU A 23 8.31 -13.38 -2.31
C GLU A 23 8.78 -12.20 -1.46
N VAL A 24 8.23 -11.02 -1.70
CA VAL A 24 8.66 -9.78 -1.03
C VAL A 24 7.97 -9.57 0.32
N GLY A 25 6.74 -10.08 0.48
CA GLY A 25 6.00 -9.88 1.72
C GLY A 25 4.84 -10.84 1.92
N THR A 26 4.15 -10.65 3.03
CA THR A 26 2.95 -11.41 3.39
C THR A 26 1.70 -10.62 3.01
N ILE A 27 0.89 -11.19 2.12
CA ILE A 27 -0.40 -10.61 1.74
C ILE A 27 -1.44 -10.99 2.79
N PHE A 28 -2.28 -10.03 3.22
CA PHE A 28 -3.36 -10.24 4.17
C PHE A 28 -4.65 -9.58 3.68
N LYS A 29 -5.78 -10.09 4.17
CA LYS A 29 -7.11 -9.57 3.86
C LYS A 29 -7.59 -8.62 4.94
N GLY A 30 -8.55 -7.80 4.59
CA GLY A 30 -9.31 -7.01 5.53
C GLY A 30 -10.14 -7.86 6.51
N MET A 31 -10.71 -7.19 7.51
CA MET A 31 -11.48 -7.80 8.59
C MET A 31 -12.66 -8.62 8.08
N SER A 32 -13.08 -9.58 8.88
CA SER A 32 -14.23 -10.45 8.59
C SER A 32 -15.21 -10.48 9.75
N GLY A 33 -16.46 -10.89 9.48
CA GLY A 33 -17.49 -10.98 10.51
C GLY A 33 -18.00 -9.62 11.00
N VAL A 34 -17.90 -8.59 10.16
CA VAL A 34 -18.42 -7.26 10.42
C VAL A 34 -19.94 -7.31 10.59
N THR A 35 -20.44 -6.73 11.66
CA THR A 35 -21.87 -6.62 11.95
C THR A 35 -22.38 -5.19 11.88
N ASN A 36 -21.53 -4.22 12.17
CA ASN A 36 -21.80 -2.79 12.02
C ASN A 36 -20.53 -2.03 11.73
N LYS A 37 -20.51 -1.24 10.66
CA LYS A 37 -19.44 -0.27 10.36
C LYS A 37 -19.85 1.12 10.83
N TRP A 38 -18.87 1.94 11.16
CA TRP A 38 -19.06 3.31 11.67
C TRP A 38 -19.97 3.35 12.91
N ALA A 39 -19.77 2.38 13.80
CA ALA A 39 -20.48 2.31 15.07
C ALA A 39 -19.89 3.31 16.07
N ASP A 40 -20.72 4.07 16.77
CA ASP A 40 -20.24 5.03 17.78
C ASP A 40 -19.51 4.35 18.95
N ASP A 41 -19.86 3.10 19.23
CA ASP A 41 -19.34 2.27 20.33
C ASP A 41 -18.79 0.91 19.83
N GLY A 42 -18.19 0.90 18.65
CA GLY A 42 -17.62 -0.32 18.07
C GLY A 42 -16.49 -0.93 18.91
N ASN A 43 -16.27 -2.24 18.74
CA ASN A 43 -15.24 -2.99 19.49
C ASN A 43 -13.87 -3.02 18.82
N CYS A 44 -13.70 -2.35 17.67
CA CYS A 44 -12.42 -2.17 17.00
C CYS A 44 -12.39 -0.87 16.21
N ARG A 45 -11.19 -0.29 16.04
CA ARG A 45 -10.91 0.80 15.10
C ARG A 45 -10.39 0.22 13.80
N PHE A 46 -10.64 0.88 12.67
CA PHE A 46 -10.19 0.36 11.39
C PHE A 46 -9.84 1.47 10.40
N ILE A 47 -8.97 1.15 9.45
CA ILE A 47 -8.67 2.00 8.29
C ILE A 47 -9.71 1.67 7.22
N ASP A 48 -10.52 2.66 6.84
CA ASP A 48 -11.58 2.50 5.87
C ASP A 48 -11.09 2.61 4.42
N TYR A 49 -11.99 2.25 3.49
CA TYR A 49 -11.70 2.29 2.05
C TYR A 49 -11.32 3.69 1.56
N LYS A 50 -12.04 4.73 2.02
CA LYS A 50 -11.83 6.09 1.57
C LYS A 50 -10.45 6.61 1.97
N ASN A 51 -10.02 6.34 3.19
CA ASN A 51 -8.68 6.69 3.67
C ASN A 51 -7.59 6.08 2.78
N ALA A 52 -7.67 4.77 2.50
CA ALA A 52 -6.69 4.10 1.65
C ALA A 52 -6.73 4.54 0.18
N TYR A 53 -7.89 4.94 -0.32
CA TYR A 53 -8.07 5.41 -1.70
C TYR A 53 -7.52 6.83 -1.92
N ASP A 54 -7.90 7.76 -1.02
CA ASP A 54 -7.64 9.19 -1.18
C ASP A 54 -6.18 9.58 -0.84
N HIS A 55 -5.50 8.81 0.00
CA HIS A 55 -4.20 9.19 0.52
C HIS A 55 -3.05 8.32 -0.02
N LEU A 56 -1.90 8.94 -0.27
CA LEU A 56 -0.64 8.23 -0.55
C LEU A 56 -0.08 7.57 0.73
N LYS A 57 -0.23 8.28 1.85
CA LYS A 57 0.12 7.84 3.20
C LYS A 57 -1.15 7.86 4.04
N ILE A 58 -1.45 6.77 4.73
CA ILE A 58 -2.67 6.63 5.53
C ILE A 58 -2.74 7.74 6.58
N ASP A 59 -3.89 8.42 6.64
CA ASP A 59 -4.24 9.27 7.77
C ASP A 59 -4.66 8.39 8.94
N VAL A 60 -3.91 8.45 10.04
CA VAL A 60 -4.14 7.66 11.24
C VAL A 60 -4.96 8.39 12.30
N HIS A 61 -5.37 9.63 12.01
CA HIS A 61 -6.23 10.42 12.88
C HIS A 61 -7.70 10.04 12.67
N ASP A 62 -8.50 10.14 13.72
CA ASP A 62 -9.96 9.96 13.69
C ASP A 62 -10.46 8.71 12.97
N LEU A 63 -9.74 7.60 13.13
CA LEU A 63 -10.15 6.34 12.54
C LEU A 63 -11.52 5.88 13.07
N PRO A 64 -12.43 5.44 12.18
CA PRO A 64 -13.77 5.01 12.56
C PRO A 64 -13.76 3.72 13.39
N PHE A 65 -14.88 3.48 14.08
CA PHE A 65 -15.13 2.25 14.80
C PHE A 65 -16.03 1.30 14.01
N ALA A 66 -15.80 0.02 14.20
CA ALA A 66 -16.69 -1.04 13.73
C ALA A 66 -16.97 -2.06 14.84
N THR A 67 -18.10 -2.76 14.72
CA THR A 67 -18.41 -3.93 15.53
C THR A 67 -18.20 -5.19 14.71
N ILE A 68 -17.35 -6.08 15.21
CA ILE A 68 -17.05 -7.37 14.60
C ILE A 68 -17.19 -8.51 15.60
N ARG A 69 -17.44 -9.73 15.10
CA ARG A 69 -17.74 -10.89 15.98
C ARG A 69 -16.53 -11.43 16.72
N LYS A 70 -15.34 -11.36 16.14
CA LYS A 70 -14.11 -11.97 16.70
C LYS A 70 -12.92 -11.07 16.40
N PRO A 71 -12.76 -9.95 17.11
CA PRO A 71 -11.65 -9.01 16.88
C PRO A 71 -10.28 -9.66 17.10
N GLU A 72 -10.18 -10.60 18.03
CA GLU A 72 -8.95 -11.31 18.38
C GLU A 72 -8.39 -12.22 17.27
N ASN A 73 -9.23 -12.57 16.28
CA ASN A 73 -8.85 -13.43 15.16
C ASN A 73 -8.56 -12.66 13.87
N GLN A 74 -8.43 -11.33 13.94
CA GLN A 74 -8.19 -10.48 12.79
C GLN A 74 -6.70 -10.22 12.60
N PHE A 75 -6.33 -9.86 11.38
CA PHE A 75 -4.97 -9.37 11.10
C PHE A 75 -4.84 -7.93 11.63
N VAL A 76 -3.97 -7.73 12.59
CA VAL A 76 -3.69 -6.42 13.19
C VAL A 76 -2.67 -5.68 12.34
N LEU A 77 -3.01 -4.45 11.97
CA LEU A 77 -2.16 -3.57 11.18
C LEU A 77 -0.95 -3.05 11.98
N GLN A 78 0.10 -2.75 11.27
CA GLN A 78 1.35 -2.17 11.82
C GLN A 78 1.87 -1.07 10.90
N THR A 79 2.67 -0.18 11.46
CA THR A 79 3.47 0.76 10.67
C THR A 79 4.31 0.02 9.64
N GLY A 80 4.29 0.48 8.40
CA GLY A 80 4.94 -0.16 7.26
C GLY A 80 4.03 -1.09 6.45
N ASP A 81 2.80 -1.39 6.88
CA ASP A 81 1.85 -2.10 6.04
C ASP A 81 1.40 -1.23 4.85
N ILE A 82 1.31 -1.84 3.68
CA ILE A 82 0.79 -1.20 2.47
C ILE A 82 -0.59 -1.78 2.19
N LEU A 83 -1.58 -0.92 2.06
CA LEU A 83 -2.98 -1.24 1.89
C LEU A 83 -3.41 -1.00 0.45
N PHE A 84 -4.36 -1.80 -0.05
CA PHE A 84 -4.83 -1.72 -1.44
C PHE A 84 -6.35 -1.80 -1.50
N THR A 85 -6.94 -1.05 -2.42
CA THR A 85 -8.35 -1.20 -2.77
C THR A 85 -8.58 -2.56 -3.45
N SER A 86 -9.55 -3.36 -2.98
CA SER A 86 -9.81 -4.69 -3.54
C SER A 86 -10.67 -4.66 -4.80
N ALA A 87 -11.50 -3.64 -4.94
CA ALA A 87 -12.39 -3.44 -6.05
C ALA A 87 -12.61 -1.96 -6.34
N SER A 88 -13.00 -1.64 -7.60
CA SER A 88 -13.35 -0.29 -8.03
C SER A 88 -14.42 -0.31 -9.12
N GLU A 89 -14.98 0.85 -9.45
CA GLU A 89 -15.89 1.06 -10.57
C GLU A 89 -15.14 1.13 -11.90
N THR A 90 -13.84 1.40 -11.88
CA THR A 90 -12.97 1.45 -13.05
C THR A 90 -11.78 0.50 -12.91
N PRO A 91 -11.26 -0.09 -14.01
CA PRO A 91 -10.07 -0.94 -13.95
C PRO A 91 -8.85 -0.21 -13.39
N ASP A 92 -8.73 1.07 -13.73
CA ASP A 92 -7.57 1.89 -13.40
C ASP A 92 -7.48 2.24 -11.90
N GLU A 93 -8.54 2.06 -11.14
CA GLU A 93 -8.59 2.34 -9.70
C GLU A 93 -8.50 1.06 -8.83
N CYS A 94 -8.49 -0.13 -9.45
CA CYS A 94 -8.24 -1.36 -8.71
C CYS A 94 -6.83 -1.39 -8.14
N ALA A 95 -6.67 -1.89 -6.92
CA ALA A 95 -5.40 -2.00 -6.21
C ALA A 95 -4.62 -0.66 -6.14
N ILE A 96 -5.33 0.44 -5.89
CA ILE A 96 -4.69 1.70 -5.46
C ILE A 96 -4.09 1.47 -4.09
N SER A 97 -2.83 1.88 -3.91
CA SER A 97 -2.08 1.61 -2.69
C SER A 97 -1.94 2.83 -1.80
N SER A 98 -1.83 2.60 -0.50
CA SER A 98 -1.47 3.58 0.51
C SER A 98 -0.64 2.93 1.61
N VAL A 99 0.37 3.61 2.14
CA VAL A 99 1.26 3.07 3.17
C VAL A 99 0.95 3.65 4.54
N ILE A 100 1.01 2.82 5.58
CA ILE A 100 0.97 3.26 6.97
C ILE A 100 2.39 3.70 7.35
N GLU A 101 2.71 4.97 7.19
CA GLU A 101 4.04 5.50 7.54
C GLU A 101 4.10 6.00 8.99
N ALA A 102 3.02 6.62 9.45
CA ALA A 102 2.89 7.05 10.84
C ALA A 102 2.81 5.86 11.81
N LYS A 103 3.26 6.10 13.04
CA LYS A 103 3.05 5.13 14.13
C LYS A 103 1.56 5.02 14.43
N ILE A 104 1.03 3.81 14.40
CA ILE A 104 -0.36 3.51 14.75
C ILE A 104 -0.46 2.80 16.11
N GLU A 105 -1.64 2.91 16.72
CA GLU A 105 -1.99 2.17 17.93
C GLU A 105 -2.16 0.67 17.64
N ASP A 106 -2.04 -0.14 18.68
CA ASP A 106 -2.31 -1.58 18.57
C ASP A 106 -3.82 -1.84 18.37
N GLY A 107 -4.14 -2.91 17.65
CA GLY A 107 -5.52 -3.35 17.45
C GLY A 107 -6.27 -2.67 16.32
N ILE A 108 -5.62 -1.81 15.52
CA ILE A 108 -6.21 -1.24 14.32
C ILE A 108 -6.37 -2.34 13.25
N LEU A 109 -7.55 -2.42 12.65
CA LEU A 109 -7.89 -3.40 11.63
C LEU A 109 -7.99 -2.76 10.24
N LEU A 110 -8.12 -3.59 9.22
CA LEU A 110 -8.30 -3.18 7.83
C LEU A 110 -9.76 -3.41 7.39
N ASP A 111 -10.34 -2.47 6.68
CA ASP A 111 -11.66 -2.60 6.05
C ASP A 111 -11.75 -3.88 5.18
N ASP A 112 -12.89 -4.56 5.18
CA ASP A 112 -13.14 -5.78 4.42
C ASP A 112 -13.16 -5.58 2.88
N HIS A 113 -13.21 -4.34 2.40
CA HIS A 113 -13.06 -3.96 1.00
C HIS A 113 -11.61 -3.63 0.61
N LEU A 114 -10.68 -3.87 1.51
CA LEU A 114 -9.25 -3.67 1.31
C LEU A 114 -8.50 -5.00 1.51
N PHE A 115 -7.28 -5.04 1.03
CA PHE A 115 -6.28 -6.02 1.37
C PHE A 115 -4.94 -5.32 1.55
N GLY A 116 -3.95 -6.00 2.07
CA GLY A 116 -2.65 -5.38 2.28
C GLY A 116 -1.49 -6.34 2.09
N ILE A 117 -0.28 -5.76 2.11
CA ILE A 117 0.98 -6.49 2.17
C ILE A 117 1.86 -5.93 3.28
N ARG A 118 2.45 -6.82 4.05
CA ARG A 118 3.54 -6.52 4.97
C ARG A 118 4.85 -6.91 4.34
N ILE A 119 5.64 -5.93 3.95
CA ILE A 119 6.96 -6.14 3.33
C ILE A 119 7.89 -6.78 4.36
N SER A 120 8.59 -7.83 3.96
CA SER A 120 9.64 -8.42 4.79
C SER A 120 10.80 -7.45 4.95
N LYS A 121 11.28 -7.25 6.16
CA LYS A 121 12.39 -6.33 6.50
C LYS A 121 13.64 -6.52 5.63
N LYS A 122 13.88 -7.74 5.17
CA LYS A 122 15.03 -8.07 4.28
C LYS A 122 14.92 -7.46 2.89
N HIS A 123 13.71 -7.07 2.45
CA HIS A 123 13.47 -6.52 1.11
C HIS A 123 13.39 -5.01 1.08
N GLY A 124 13.31 -4.35 2.24
CA GLY A 124 13.57 -2.93 2.34
C GLY A 124 12.38 -2.06 2.77
N ASN A 125 12.30 -0.89 2.18
CA ASN A 125 11.48 0.23 2.61
C ASN A 125 10.04 0.15 2.06
N PRO A 126 8.99 0.03 2.91
CA PRO A 126 7.60 -0.01 2.45
C PRO A 126 7.17 1.22 1.64
N THR A 127 7.67 2.42 1.97
CA THR A 127 7.35 3.65 1.25
C THR A 127 7.86 3.61 -0.19
N TYR A 128 9.04 3.01 -0.44
CA TYR A 128 9.53 2.75 -1.80
C TYR A 128 8.56 1.88 -2.59
N PHE A 129 8.11 0.76 -2.01
CA PHE A 129 7.15 -0.12 -2.68
C PHE A 129 5.81 0.56 -2.93
N ASN A 130 5.33 1.39 -1.99
CA ASN A 130 4.10 2.15 -2.18
C ASN A 130 4.21 3.12 -3.36
N TYR A 131 5.31 3.85 -3.51
CA TYR A 131 5.55 4.68 -4.68
C TYR A 131 5.58 3.86 -5.97
N TYR A 132 6.26 2.71 -5.97
CA TYR A 132 6.28 1.83 -7.13
C TYR A 132 4.86 1.32 -7.48
N PHE A 133 4.05 0.90 -6.51
CA PHE A 133 2.68 0.44 -6.72
C PHE A 133 1.75 1.52 -7.29
N ARG A 134 2.07 2.78 -7.09
CA ARG A 134 1.36 3.91 -7.69
C ARG A 134 1.93 4.34 -9.05
N SER A 135 3.07 3.82 -9.45
CA SER A 135 3.69 4.16 -10.74
C SER A 135 2.87 3.66 -11.92
N GLU A 136 2.95 4.38 -13.04
CA GLU A 136 2.30 4.00 -14.29
C GLU A 136 2.69 2.59 -14.76
N VAL A 137 3.95 2.20 -14.55
CA VAL A 137 4.48 0.87 -14.91
C VAL A 137 3.73 -0.24 -14.18
N PHE A 138 3.58 -0.11 -12.86
CA PHE A 138 2.86 -1.08 -12.06
C PHE A 138 1.37 -1.07 -12.37
N ARG A 139 0.75 0.11 -12.51
CA ARG A 139 -0.66 0.27 -12.88
C ARG A 139 -1.00 -0.45 -14.18
N LYS A 140 -0.17 -0.33 -15.21
CA LYS A 140 -0.31 -1.08 -16.47
C LYS A 140 -0.26 -2.61 -16.25
N SER A 141 0.55 -3.09 -15.31
CA SER A 141 0.64 -4.51 -14.97
C SER A 141 -0.62 -4.99 -14.23
N VAL A 142 -1.13 -4.21 -13.28
CA VAL A 142 -2.39 -4.48 -12.58
C VAL A 142 -3.56 -4.57 -13.56
N ASN A 143 -3.70 -3.60 -14.46
CA ASN A 143 -4.81 -3.51 -15.41
C ASN A 143 -4.93 -4.74 -16.31
N LYS A 144 -3.82 -5.40 -16.64
CA LYS A 144 -3.82 -6.66 -17.40
C LYS A 144 -4.44 -7.84 -16.63
N THR A 145 -4.50 -7.76 -15.32
CA THR A 145 -4.96 -8.83 -14.42
C THR A 145 -6.34 -8.58 -13.84
N VAL A 146 -6.82 -7.34 -13.92
CA VAL A 146 -8.15 -6.92 -13.45
C VAL A 146 -9.25 -7.63 -14.24
N ARG A 147 -10.33 -8.00 -13.56
CA ARG A 147 -11.52 -8.65 -14.12
C ARG A 147 -12.78 -7.93 -13.64
N GLY A 148 -13.80 -7.92 -14.47
CA GLY A 148 -15.09 -7.32 -14.16
C GLY A 148 -15.74 -6.67 -15.38
N VAL A 149 -16.98 -6.19 -15.20
CA VAL A 149 -17.73 -5.45 -16.23
C VAL A 149 -18.25 -4.13 -15.66
N THR A 150 -19.02 -4.19 -14.56
CA THR A 150 -19.56 -3.01 -13.86
C THR A 150 -18.80 -2.71 -12.56
N ARG A 151 -18.16 -3.72 -12.01
CA ARG A 151 -17.27 -3.63 -10.87
C ARG A 151 -16.03 -4.45 -11.15
N PHE A 152 -14.88 -3.86 -10.98
CA PHE A 152 -13.59 -4.44 -11.31
C PHE A 152 -12.85 -4.85 -10.03
N TYR A 153 -12.12 -5.96 -10.10
CA TYR A 153 -11.34 -6.49 -8.98
C TYR A 153 -10.11 -7.27 -9.46
N ILE A 154 -9.14 -7.38 -8.60
CA ILE A 154 -7.96 -8.22 -8.81
C ILE A 154 -8.02 -9.43 -7.88
N SER A 155 -7.72 -10.61 -8.40
CA SER A 155 -7.61 -11.80 -7.56
C SER A 155 -6.30 -11.82 -6.77
N MET A 156 -6.31 -12.31 -5.54
CA MET A 156 -5.09 -12.43 -4.72
C MET A 156 -3.99 -13.23 -5.41
N PRO A 157 -4.24 -14.39 -6.06
CA PRO A 157 -3.20 -15.10 -6.80
C PRO A 157 -2.60 -14.28 -7.94
N SER A 158 -3.42 -13.54 -8.71
CA SER A 158 -2.93 -12.68 -9.79
C SER A 158 -2.08 -11.54 -9.25
N PHE A 159 -2.52 -10.90 -8.16
CA PHE A 159 -1.75 -9.85 -7.50
C PHE A 159 -0.42 -10.38 -6.98
N ALA A 160 -0.44 -11.51 -6.27
CA ALA A 160 0.74 -12.13 -5.66
C ALA A 160 1.83 -12.50 -6.68
N SER A 161 1.45 -12.80 -7.92
CA SER A 161 2.37 -13.19 -9.00
C SER A 161 2.98 -12.01 -9.77
N LEU A 162 2.52 -10.77 -9.56
CA LEU A 162 3.08 -9.60 -10.22
C LEU A 162 4.55 -9.42 -9.82
N GLN A 163 5.39 -9.14 -10.82
CA GLN A 163 6.82 -8.91 -10.63
C GLN A 163 7.08 -7.44 -10.31
N ILE A 164 7.87 -7.19 -9.28
CA ILE A 164 8.24 -5.86 -8.81
C ILE A 164 9.76 -5.75 -8.64
N PRO A 165 10.35 -4.57 -8.90
CA PRO A 165 11.77 -4.35 -8.68
C PRO A 165 12.12 -4.27 -7.19
N VAL A 166 13.20 -4.92 -6.81
CA VAL A 166 13.71 -4.95 -5.43
C VAL A 166 15.19 -4.51 -5.44
N PRO A 167 15.47 -3.22 -5.70
CA PRO A 167 16.84 -2.73 -5.63
C PRO A 167 17.37 -2.77 -4.19
N PRO A 168 18.70 -2.70 -3.99
CA PRO A 168 19.30 -2.58 -2.66
C PRO A 168 18.73 -1.40 -1.86
N LEU A 169 18.69 -1.55 -0.53
CA LEU A 169 18.07 -0.55 0.38
C LEU A 169 18.57 0.88 0.15
N PRO A 170 19.87 1.18 -0.04
CA PRO A 170 20.31 2.56 -0.29
C PRO A 170 19.73 3.18 -1.57
N VAL A 171 19.43 2.38 -2.59
CA VAL A 171 18.76 2.84 -3.82
C VAL A 171 17.30 3.15 -3.53
N GLN A 172 16.61 2.28 -2.76
CA GLN A 172 15.23 2.51 -2.34
C GLN A 172 15.09 3.80 -1.53
N GLU A 173 15.97 4.02 -0.55
CA GLU A 173 15.98 5.19 0.32
C GLU A 173 16.21 6.49 -0.49
N GLU A 174 17.13 6.48 -1.44
CA GLU A 174 17.37 7.65 -2.29
C GLU A 174 16.19 7.96 -3.20
N ILE A 175 15.51 6.93 -3.75
CA ILE A 175 14.27 7.12 -4.52
C ILE A 175 13.18 7.75 -3.64
N VAL A 176 12.97 7.23 -2.43
CA VAL A 176 11.99 7.79 -1.48
C VAL A 176 12.32 9.24 -1.17
N ARG A 177 13.57 9.56 -0.83
CA ARG A 177 14.02 10.93 -0.54
C ARG A 177 13.69 11.90 -1.68
N ILE A 178 13.93 11.48 -2.92
CA ILE A 178 13.63 12.30 -4.10
C ILE A 178 12.12 12.52 -4.25
N LEU A 179 11.33 11.45 -4.16
CA LEU A 179 9.89 11.52 -4.36
C LEU A 179 9.17 12.27 -3.25
N ASP A 180 9.60 12.10 -2.00
CA ASP A 180 9.07 12.87 -0.85
C ASP A 180 9.33 14.38 -1.05
N SER A 181 10.54 14.77 -1.49
CA SER A 181 10.86 16.18 -1.78
C SER A 181 9.95 16.78 -2.85
N PHE A 182 9.60 16.02 -3.88
CA PHE A 182 8.65 16.49 -4.90
C PHE A 182 7.22 16.61 -4.36
N THR A 183 6.80 15.69 -3.52
CA THR A 183 5.47 15.69 -2.90
C THR A 183 5.30 16.90 -1.97
N GLU A 184 6.31 17.17 -1.14
CA GLU A 184 6.34 18.34 -0.25
C GLU A 184 6.30 19.66 -1.04
N LEU A 185 7.15 19.80 -2.05
CA LEU A 185 7.18 21.01 -2.88
C LEU A 185 5.84 21.24 -3.60
N THR A 186 5.21 20.18 -4.09
CA THR A 186 3.90 20.28 -4.74
C THR A 186 2.83 20.71 -3.75
N ALA A 187 2.84 20.19 -2.52
CA ALA A 187 1.90 20.57 -1.48
C ALA A 187 2.06 22.05 -1.08
N GLU A 188 3.30 22.53 -0.92
CA GLU A 188 3.59 23.95 -0.64
C GLU A 188 3.06 24.87 -1.73
N LEU A 189 3.36 24.56 -3.01
CA LEU A 189 2.89 25.34 -4.14
C LEU A 189 1.35 25.38 -4.27
N THR A 190 0.68 24.29 -3.89
CA THR A 190 -0.79 24.22 -3.93
C THR A 190 -1.42 25.03 -2.78
N ALA A 191 -0.75 25.12 -1.64
CA ALA A 191 -1.23 25.88 -0.49
C ALA A 191 -1.06 27.42 -0.65
N GLU A 192 -0.21 27.86 -1.56
CA GLU A 192 0.01 29.27 -1.86
C GLU A 192 -0.97 29.86 -2.93
N LEU A 193 -1.78 29.01 -3.56
CA LEU A 193 -2.78 29.38 -4.58
C LEU A 193 -4.19 29.50 -4.00
#